data_89aa7895fce2916eae25c08ec6e2d253
#
_entry.id   89aa7895fce2916eae25c08ec6e2d253
#
_cell.length_a   1.000
_cell.length_b   1.000
_cell.length_c   1.000
_cell.angle_alpha   90.00
_cell.angle_beta   90.00
_cell.angle_gamma   90.00
#
_symmetry.space_group_name_H-M   'P 1'
#
loop_
_entity.id
_entity.type
_entity.pdbx_description
1 polymer ?
#
loop_
_entity_poly.entity_id
_entity_poly.type
_entity_poly.pdbx_seq_one_letter_code
_entity_poly.pdbx_strand_id
1 'polypeptide(L)' 'MHETHLIGNILQYLDKEEKLSSRRIKRICLSLSEFGGISEEHFKEHYRQESLGTKWETLELEIKSIPYGPELEITKLDFE' A
#
# COMPACT_ATOMS: atom_id res chain seq x y z
N MET A 1 5.31 -13.98 7.52
CA MET A 1 4.41 -13.50 6.47
C MET A 1 5.21 -12.89 5.33
N HIS A 2 4.77 -13.10 4.13
CA HIS A 2 5.49 -12.59 2.96
C HIS A 2 4.91 -11.25 2.52
N GLU A 3 5.79 -10.31 2.22
CA GLU A 3 5.39 -8.98 1.76
C GLU A 3 4.54 -9.06 0.50
N THR A 4 4.78 -10.05 -0.35
CA THR A 4 4.01 -10.26 -1.56
C THR A 4 2.52 -10.45 -1.25
N HIS A 5 2.21 -11.21 -0.18
CA HIS A 5 0.83 -11.41 0.25
C HIS A 5 0.18 -10.11 0.71
N LEU A 6 0.94 -9.31 1.46
CA LEU A 6 0.44 -8.03 1.94
C LEU A 6 0.11 -7.10 0.77
N ILE A 7 1.00 -7.07 -0.22
CA ILE A 7 0.79 -6.20 -1.38
C ILE A 7 -0.41 -6.64 -2.19
N GLY A 8 -0.57 -7.96 -2.38
CA GLY A 8 -1.74 -8.48 -3.06
C GLY A 8 -3.04 -8.07 -2.38
N ASN A 9 -3.06 -8.14 -1.05
CA ASN A 9 -4.22 -7.72 -0.28
C ASN A 9 -4.49 -6.22 -0.41
N ILE A 10 -3.42 -5.42 -0.46
CA ILE A 10 -3.56 -3.97 -0.66
C ILE A 10 -4.19 -3.68 -2.02
N LEU A 11 -3.73 -4.34 -3.07
CA LEU A 11 -4.27 -4.10 -4.41
C LEU A 11 -5.75 -4.48 -4.49
N GLN A 12 -6.13 -5.58 -3.85
CA GLN A 12 -7.54 -5.97 -3.79
C GLN A 12 -8.37 -4.95 -3.02
N TYR A 13 -7.84 -4.45 -1.93
CA TYR A 13 -8.50 -3.43 -1.14
C TYR A 13 -8.71 -2.15 -1.96
N LEU A 14 -7.71 -1.74 -2.71
CA LEU A 14 -7.81 -0.55 -3.56
C LEU A 14 -8.89 -0.72 -4.62
N ASP A 15 -8.95 -1.89 -5.27
CA ASP A 15 -10.00 -2.17 -6.25
C ASP A 15 -11.38 -2.06 -5.63
N LYS A 16 -11.55 -2.62 -4.45
CA LYS A 16 -12.81 -2.59 -3.74
C LYS A 16 -13.22 -1.17 -3.38
N GLU A 17 -12.28 -0.38 -2.87
CA GLU A 17 -12.58 0.99 -2.45
C GLU A 17 -12.91 1.89 -3.64
N GLU A 18 -12.26 1.69 -4.78
CA GLU A 18 -12.61 2.44 -5.99
C GLU A 18 -14.04 2.14 -6.43
N LYS A 19 -14.43 0.88 -6.38
CA LYS A 19 -15.78 0.49 -6.76
C LYS A 19 -16.81 1.07 -5.83
N LEU A 20 -16.53 1.05 -4.53
CA LEU A 20 -17.47 1.56 -3.53
C LEU A 20 -17.63 3.08 -3.61
N SER A 21 -16.55 3.79 -3.87
CA SER A 21 -16.56 5.25 -3.89
C SER A 21 -16.95 5.82 -5.25
N SER A 22 -16.82 5.04 -6.32
CA SER A 22 -16.97 5.48 -7.70
C SER A 22 -16.00 6.61 -8.05
N ARG A 23 -14.85 6.64 -7.37
CA ARG A 23 -13.79 7.63 -7.61
C ARG A 23 -12.46 6.93 -7.72
N ARG A 24 -11.55 7.52 -8.50
CA ARG A 24 -10.22 6.94 -8.70
C ARG A 24 -9.32 7.32 -7.54
N ILE A 25 -8.53 6.35 -7.09
CA ILE A 25 -7.55 6.57 -6.04
C ILE A 25 -6.25 7.04 -6.71
N LYS A 26 -5.71 8.16 -6.24
CA LYS A 26 -4.47 8.70 -6.79
C LYS A 26 -3.28 8.50 -5.87
N ARG A 27 -3.50 8.28 -4.59
CA ARG A 27 -2.42 8.09 -3.62
C ARG A 27 -2.90 7.26 -2.45
N ILE A 28 -2.01 6.44 -1.93
CA ILE A 28 -2.27 5.66 -0.72
C ILE A 28 -1.23 6.04 0.33
N CYS A 29 -1.71 6.29 1.55
CA CYS A 29 -0.85 6.59 2.68
C CYS A 29 -0.78 5.37 3.58
N LEU A 30 0.44 4.98 3.91
CA LEU A 30 0.70 3.77 4.69
C LEU A 30 1.59 4.10 5.87
N SER A 31 1.46 3.32 6.95
CA SER A 31 2.42 3.37 8.04
C SER A 31 3.07 2.01 8.20
N LEU A 32 4.37 2.01 8.49
CA LEU A 32 5.13 0.81 8.77
C LEU A 32 5.71 0.93 10.17
N SER A 33 5.55 -0.14 10.96
CA SER A 33 6.14 -0.17 12.30
C SER A 33 7.64 -0.41 12.18
N GLU A 34 8.42 0.34 12.97
CA GLU A 34 9.88 0.18 12.95
C GLU A 34 10.32 -1.21 13.37
N PHE A 35 9.52 -1.87 14.20
CA PHE A 35 9.83 -3.20 14.69
C PHE A 35 9.05 -4.30 13.97
N GLY A 36 8.39 -3.97 12.87
CA GLY A 36 7.57 -4.92 12.15
C GLY A 36 8.31 -5.80 11.16
N GLY A 37 9.59 -5.52 10.92
CA GLY A 37 10.39 -6.33 10.01
C GLY A 37 10.24 -5.99 8.53
N ILE A 38 9.42 -5.01 8.18
CA ILE A 38 9.26 -4.56 6.80
C ILE A 38 9.96 -3.22 6.65
N SER A 39 10.94 -3.13 5.75
CA SER A 39 11.58 -1.85 5.48
C SER A 39 10.83 -1.13 4.36
N GLU A 40 10.88 0.20 4.40
CA GLU A 40 10.23 1.01 3.37
C GLU A 40 10.77 0.69 1.97
N GLU A 41 12.09 0.53 1.86
CA GLU A 41 12.71 0.24 0.57
C GLU A 41 12.26 -1.09 0.00
N HIS A 42 12.24 -2.13 0.83
CA HIS A 42 11.79 -3.44 0.41
C HIS A 42 10.32 -3.42 0.03
N PHE A 43 9.51 -2.71 0.81
CA PHE A 43 8.09 -2.61 0.52
C PHE A 43 7.87 -1.95 -0.84
N LYS A 44 8.54 -0.83 -1.11
CA LYS A 44 8.39 -0.12 -2.38
C LYS A 44 8.83 -0.98 -3.56
N GLU A 45 9.92 -1.72 -3.40
CA GLU A 45 10.41 -2.59 -4.46
C GLU A 45 9.42 -3.71 -4.77
N HIS A 46 8.90 -4.38 -3.73
CA HIS A 46 7.93 -5.44 -3.91
C HIS A 46 6.63 -4.90 -4.48
N TYR A 47 6.21 -3.71 -4.04
CA TYR A 47 5.03 -3.08 -4.59
C TYR A 47 5.19 -2.84 -6.08
N ARG A 48 6.34 -2.34 -6.49
CA ARG A 48 6.61 -2.07 -7.91
C ARG A 48 6.49 -3.36 -8.72
N GLN A 49 7.05 -4.45 -8.22
CA GLN A 49 6.99 -5.73 -8.92
C GLN A 49 5.58 -6.27 -9.00
N GLU A 50 4.85 -6.25 -7.90
CA GLU A 50 3.51 -6.82 -7.85
C GLU A 50 2.48 -6.00 -8.62
N SER A 51 2.66 -4.69 -8.67
CA SER A 51 1.72 -3.80 -9.36
C SER A 51 2.03 -3.63 -10.85
N LEU A 52 3.18 -4.14 -11.29
CA LEU A 52 3.60 -3.99 -12.67
C LEU A 52 2.55 -4.58 -13.62
N GLY A 53 2.16 -3.80 -14.62
CA GLY A 53 1.14 -4.24 -15.57
C GLY A 53 -0.29 -4.06 -15.09
N THR A 54 -0.49 -3.60 -13.87
CA THR A 54 -1.82 -3.31 -13.35
C THR A 54 -2.07 -1.80 -13.37
N LYS A 55 -3.33 -1.43 -13.15
CA LYS A 55 -3.68 -0.01 -13.07
C LYS A 55 -3.02 0.69 -11.87
N TRP A 56 -2.50 -0.06 -10.91
CA TRP A 56 -1.88 0.48 -9.69
C TRP A 56 -0.39 0.70 -9.82
N GLU A 57 0.18 0.45 -10.98
CA GLU A 57 1.61 0.58 -11.22
C GLU A 57 2.13 1.99 -10.96
N THR A 58 1.33 2.99 -11.29
CA THR A 58 1.72 4.39 -11.14
C THR A 58 1.11 5.06 -9.91
N LEU A 59 0.49 4.29 -9.03
CA LEU A 59 -0.11 4.84 -7.82
C LEU A 59 0.97 5.46 -6.93
N GLU A 60 0.69 6.64 -6.41
CA GLU A 60 1.62 7.30 -5.52
C GLU A 60 1.53 6.69 -4.11
N LEU A 61 2.69 6.38 -3.55
CA LEU A 61 2.77 5.83 -2.21
C LEU A 61 3.38 6.84 -1.26
N GLU A 62 2.73 7.07 -0.13
CA GLU A 62 3.27 7.88 0.93
C GLU A 62 3.42 6.98 2.14
N ILE A 63 4.67 6.73 2.56
CA ILE A 63 4.96 5.78 3.63
C ILE A 63 5.57 6.50 4.81
N LYS A 64 5.02 6.23 5.98
CA LYS A 64 5.48 6.82 7.22
C LYS A 64 5.93 5.72 8.17
N SER A 65 7.08 5.92 8.79
CA SER A 65 7.59 4.99 9.79
C SER A 65 7.08 5.41 11.17
N ILE A 66 6.56 4.45 11.92
CA ILE A 66 6.06 4.69 13.27
C ILE A 66 6.75 3.74 14.24
N PRO A 67 6.99 4.16 15.51
CA PRO A 67 7.70 3.30 16.46
C PRO A 67 6.88 2.10 16.91
N TYR A 68 5.58 2.24 17.04
CA TYR A 68 4.69 1.17 17.50
C TYR A 68 3.46 1.11 16.63
N GLY A 69 2.86 -0.08 16.59
CA GLY A 69 1.62 -0.27 15.87
C GLY A 69 1.66 -1.50 14.98
N PRO A 70 0.66 -1.65 14.13
CA PRO A 70 0.63 -2.78 13.18
C PRO A 70 1.84 -2.73 12.25
N GLU A 71 2.27 -3.90 11.82
CA GLU A 71 3.40 -4.03 10.90
C GLU A 71 3.20 -3.18 9.66
N LEU A 72 1.99 -3.18 9.15
CA LEU A 72 1.60 -2.38 7.98
C LEU A 72 0.16 -1.94 8.15
N GLU A 73 -0.11 -0.65 7.93
CA GLU A 73 -1.47 -0.14 8.03
C GLU A 73 -1.71 0.90 6.95
N ILE A 74 -2.87 0.82 6.30
CA ILE A 74 -3.30 1.86 5.37
C ILE A 74 -4.00 2.93 6.22
N THR A 75 -3.45 4.13 6.22
CA THR A 75 -3.96 5.22 7.06
C THR A 75 -4.87 6.17 6.31
N LYS A 76 -4.72 6.27 5.00
CA LYS A 76 -5.50 7.21 4.22
C LYS A 76 -5.48 6.85 2.74
N LEU A 77 -6.58 7.13 2.05
CA LEU A 77 -6.65 7.05 0.60
C LEU A 77 -6.99 8.44 0.08
N ASP A 78 -6.25 8.91 -0.91
CA ASP A 78 -6.56 10.17 -1.57
C ASP A 78 -7.18 9.86 -2.93
N PHE A 79 -8.36 10.42 -3.17
CA PHE A 79 -9.09 10.23 -4.42
C PHE A 79 -8.95 11.45 -5.32
N GLU A 80 -9.09 11.22 -6.61
CA GLU A 80 -9.11 12.32 -7.59
C GLU A 80 -10.40 13.10 -7.51
#